data_e9921e86ff79a7a0ad74bfe337d7d9c3
#
_entry.id   e9921e86ff79a7a0ad74bfe337d7d9c3
#
_cell.length_a   1.000
_cell.length_b   1.000
_cell.length_c   1.000
_cell.angle_alpha   90.00
_cell.angle_beta   90.00
_cell.angle_gamma   90.00
#
_symmetry.space_group_name_H-M   'P 1'
#
loop_
_entity.id
_entity.type
_entity.pdbx_description
1 polymer ?
#
loop_
_entity_poly.entity_id
_entity_poly.type
_entity_poly.pdbx_seq_one_letter_code
_entity_poly.pdbx_strand_id
1 'polypeptide(L)'
;VRDHNGPCLEQFWDGWGAHLDFTRDGDRAWWQAGLQRQVLDIGIDVGWNDNNEYEIWGERATCHGFGQALPMARAHALQPLLMTRATFDQQANNKPDERVYTITRGGPPGLQRYAQTWSGDNSTSWHTMRWNQRMALTMSLSGLFNTGHDIGGFDGPAPDAEMLIRWTQACCLVP
;
A
#
# COMPACT_ATOMS: atom_id res chain seq x y z
N VAL A 1 10.77 13.06 -2.21
CA VAL A 1 10.05 14.23 -1.66
C VAL A 1 11.06 15.19 -1.06
N ARG A 2 10.86 16.51 -1.21
CA ARG A 2 11.80 17.55 -0.81
C ARG A 2 11.10 18.75 -0.18
N ASP A 3 11.85 19.49 0.60
CA ASP A 3 11.55 20.88 0.96
C ASP A 3 12.66 21.83 0.44
N HIS A 4 12.68 23.08 0.90
CA HIS A 4 13.69 24.05 0.51
C HIS A 4 15.12 23.75 1.01
N ASN A 5 15.27 22.84 1.99
CA ASN A 5 16.56 22.42 2.56
C ASN A 5 17.09 21.11 1.94
N GLY A 6 16.31 20.43 1.12
CA GLY A 6 16.70 19.16 0.50
C GLY A 6 15.66 18.06 0.68
N PRO A 7 16.08 16.77 0.77
CA PRO A 7 15.16 15.68 1.03
C PRO A 7 14.44 15.85 2.38
N CYS A 8 13.11 15.68 2.40
CA CYS A 8 12.37 15.61 3.66
C CYS A 8 12.73 14.31 4.37
N LEU A 9 13.40 14.44 5.52
CA LEU A 9 13.71 13.31 6.38
C LEU A 9 12.59 13.13 7.39
N GLU A 10 12.13 11.92 7.50
CA GLU A 10 11.08 11.49 8.44
C GLU A 10 11.61 10.35 9.30
N GLN A 11 11.10 10.27 10.52
CA GLN A 11 11.42 9.14 11.39
C GLN A 11 10.43 8.01 11.12
N PHE A 12 10.96 6.89 10.64
CA PHE A 12 10.24 5.63 10.50
C PHE A 12 10.47 4.76 11.74
N TRP A 13 9.78 3.64 11.82
CA TRP A 13 9.94 2.69 12.94
C TRP A 13 11.34 2.06 13.00
N ASP A 14 12.07 2.01 11.88
CA ASP A 14 13.42 1.46 11.74
C ASP A 14 14.53 2.53 11.64
N GLY A 15 14.19 3.82 11.72
CA GLY A 15 15.16 4.91 11.68
C GLY A 15 14.72 6.10 10.84
N TRP A 16 15.69 6.96 10.51
CA TRP A 16 15.45 8.14 9.67
C TRP A 16 15.64 7.81 8.19
N GLY A 17 14.71 8.26 7.38
CA GLY A 17 14.75 8.06 5.94
C GLY A 17 14.03 9.16 5.18
N ALA A 18 13.96 9.00 3.86
CA ALA A 18 13.23 9.90 2.97
C ALA A 18 12.33 9.09 2.06
N HIS A 19 11.12 9.57 1.82
CA HIS A 19 10.22 8.98 0.85
C HIS A 19 10.69 9.20 -0.58
N LEU A 20 10.63 8.16 -1.40
CA LEU A 20 10.76 8.28 -2.84
C LEU A 20 9.66 9.17 -3.40
N ASP A 21 9.94 9.81 -4.51
CA ASP A 21 8.95 10.62 -5.22
C ASP A 21 8.51 9.92 -6.51
N PHE A 22 7.43 9.17 -6.43
CA PHE A 22 6.93 8.40 -7.57
C PHE A 22 6.36 9.26 -8.71
N THR A 23 6.36 10.59 -8.59
CA THR A 23 6.13 11.49 -9.72
C THR A 23 7.39 11.74 -10.56
N ARG A 24 8.57 11.23 -10.14
CA ARG A 24 9.84 11.28 -10.87
C ARG A 24 10.12 9.95 -11.56
N ASP A 25 10.50 10.01 -12.83
CA ASP A 25 10.86 8.81 -13.62
C ASP A 25 12.05 8.07 -13.01
N GLY A 26 13.08 8.79 -12.56
CA GLY A 26 14.26 8.20 -11.95
C GLY A 26 13.97 7.43 -10.65
N ASP A 27 13.07 7.94 -9.81
CA ASP A 27 12.70 7.28 -8.56
C ASP A 27 11.86 6.02 -8.83
N ARG A 28 10.95 6.07 -9.84
CA ARG A 28 10.22 4.88 -10.30
C ARG A 28 11.16 3.82 -10.87
N ALA A 29 12.08 4.21 -11.73
CA ALA A 29 13.05 3.29 -12.30
C ALA A 29 13.94 2.64 -11.24
N TRP A 30 14.36 3.40 -10.24
CA TRP A 30 15.12 2.88 -9.10
C TRP A 30 14.33 1.84 -8.31
N TRP A 31 13.06 2.13 -8.01
CA TRP A 31 12.15 1.20 -7.34
C TRP A 31 11.97 -0.10 -8.14
N GLN A 32 11.67 0.03 -9.43
CA GLN A 32 11.47 -1.11 -10.34
C GLN A 32 12.72 -1.99 -10.45
N ALA A 33 13.89 -1.37 -10.56
CA ALA A 33 15.17 -2.09 -10.60
C ALA A 33 15.47 -2.81 -9.27
N GLY A 34 15.08 -2.21 -8.12
CA GLY A 34 15.17 -2.83 -6.82
C GLY A 34 14.25 -4.04 -6.70
N LEU A 35 12.99 -3.89 -7.07
CA LEU A 35 11.99 -4.96 -7.11
C LEU A 35 12.45 -6.14 -7.98
N GLN A 36 12.97 -5.84 -9.17
CA GLN A 36 13.50 -6.88 -10.06
C GLN A 36 14.55 -7.72 -9.37
N ARG A 37 15.63 -7.09 -8.88
CA ARG A 37 16.77 -7.80 -8.32
C ARG A 37 16.48 -8.51 -7.00
N GLN A 38 15.64 -7.92 -6.15
CA GLN A 38 15.47 -8.39 -4.76
C GLN A 38 14.26 -9.32 -4.58
N VAL A 39 13.33 -9.31 -5.53
CA VAL A 39 12.07 -10.05 -5.43
C VAL A 39 11.86 -10.95 -6.64
N LEU A 40 11.80 -10.37 -7.84
CA LEU A 40 11.41 -11.11 -9.04
C LEU A 40 12.50 -12.08 -9.51
N ASP A 41 13.78 -11.70 -9.48
CA ASP A 41 14.91 -12.54 -9.89
C ASP A 41 15.11 -13.77 -8.98
N ILE A 42 14.61 -13.70 -7.74
CA ILE A 42 14.66 -14.85 -6.82
C ILE A 42 13.41 -15.73 -6.88
N GLY A 43 12.50 -15.44 -7.81
CA GLY A 43 11.33 -16.28 -8.11
C GLY A 43 10.07 -15.95 -7.29
N ILE A 44 9.99 -14.77 -6.67
CA ILE A 44 8.78 -14.28 -5.99
C ILE A 44 8.00 -13.42 -6.97
N ASP A 45 6.77 -13.81 -7.31
CA ASP A 45 5.96 -13.17 -8.35
C ASP A 45 4.90 -12.19 -7.81
N VAL A 46 4.69 -12.16 -6.49
CA VAL A 46 3.72 -11.28 -5.84
C VAL A 46 4.41 -10.06 -5.22
N GLY A 47 3.91 -8.87 -5.53
CA GLY A 47 4.36 -7.64 -4.89
C GLY A 47 3.50 -7.29 -3.67
N TRP A 48 4.14 -6.85 -2.59
CA TRP A 48 3.49 -6.31 -1.42
C TRP A 48 4.09 -4.95 -1.06
N ASN A 49 3.28 -3.91 -1.23
CA ASN A 49 3.62 -2.54 -0.90
C ASN A 49 3.03 -2.20 0.47
N ASP A 50 3.86 -2.28 1.47
CA ASP A 50 3.50 -1.94 2.84
C ASP A 50 4.11 -0.59 3.25
N ASN A 51 3.61 0.00 4.34
CA ASN A 51 4.08 1.29 4.89
C ASN A 51 4.17 2.41 3.84
N ASN A 52 3.18 2.50 2.96
CA ASN A 52 3.20 3.41 1.83
C ASN A 52 2.14 4.53 1.89
N GLU A 53 1.70 4.89 3.07
CA GLU A 53 0.70 5.95 3.30
C GLU A 53 1.27 7.35 3.02
N TYR A 54 2.59 7.50 2.98
CA TYR A 54 3.26 8.79 2.76
C TYR A 54 2.86 9.85 3.78
N GLU A 55 3.06 9.57 5.04
CA GLU A 55 2.69 10.43 6.16
C GLU A 55 3.58 11.67 6.27
N ILE A 56 3.65 12.44 5.19
CA ILE A 56 4.38 13.71 5.11
C ILE A 56 3.37 14.86 5.13
N TRP A 57 3.22 15.46 6.29
CA TRP A 57 2.24 16.51 6.53
C TRP A 57 2.84 17.92 6.53
N GLY A 58 4.14 18.07 6.28
CA GLY A 58 4.83 19.36 6.25
C GLY A 58 4.27 20.27 5.15
N GLU A 59 3.79 21.46 5.52
CA GLU A 59 3.24 22.44 4.58
C GLU A 59 4.21 22.83 3.45
N ARG A 60 5.52 22.66 3.69
CA ARG A 60 6.59 23.02 2.75
C ARG A 60 7.12 21.83 1.95
N ALA A 61 6.63 20.63 2.24
CA ALA A 61 7.03 19.43 1.51
C ALA A 61 6.42 19.44 0.10
N THR A 62 7.24 19.17 -0.90
CA THR A 62 6.84 19.11 -2.31
C THR A 62 7.32 17.85 -2.98
N CYS A 63 6.61 17.42 -4.00
CA CYS A 63 7.07 16.42 -4.96
C CYS A 63 7.34 17.06 -6.32
N HIS A 64 8.00 16.33 -7.21
CA HIS A 64 8.35 16.79 -8.56
C HIS A 64 7.12 17.07 -9.44
N GLY A 65 6.00 16.35 -9.20
CA GLY A 65 4.74 16.61 -9.87
C GLY A 65 4.80 16.47 -11.39
N PHE A 66 5.57 15.51 -11.91
CA PHE A 66 5.77 15.32 -13.35
C PHE A 66 6.36 16.55 -14.08
N GLY A 67 7.22 17.30 -13.40
CA GLY A 67 7.85 18.52 -13.93
C GLY A 67 7.23 19.82 -13.41
N GLN A 68 6.12 19.77 -12.71
CA GLN A 68 5.49 20.90 -12.03
C GLN A 68 5.38 20.61 -10.55
N ALA A 69 6.24 21.20 -9.75
CA ALA A 69 6.28 20.95 -8.31
C ALA A 69 4.89 21.07 -7.67
N LEU A 70 4.49 20.04 -6.94
CA LEU A 70 3.21 19.96 -6.23
C LEU A 70 3.45 19.88 -4.72
N PRO A 71 2.69 20.62 -3.91
CA PRO A 71 2.67 20.44 -2.47
C PRO A 71 2.28 19.00 -2.11
N MET A 72 2.99 18.38 -1.16
CA MET A 72 2.69 17.02 -0.72
C MET A 72 1.28 16.88 -0.15
N ALA A 73 0.74 17.90 0.51
CA ALA A 73 -0.66 17.92 0.96
C ALA A 73 -1.67 17.66 -0.17
N ARG A 74 -1.33 17.98 -1.43
CA ARG A 74 -2.17 17.72 -2.62
C ARG A 74 -1.80 16.43 -3.35
N ALA A 75 -0.56 15.99 -3.22
CA ALA A 75 0.00 14.82 -3.91
C ALA A 75 0.08 13.56 -3.03
N HIS A 76 -0.29 13.69 -1.75
CA HIS A 76 -0.16 12.63 -0.75
C HIS A 76 -0.77 11.31 -1.22
N ALA A 77 -2.04 11.29 -1.56
CA ALA A 77 -2.72 10.08 -2.02
C ALA A 77 -2.23 9.56 -3.40
N LEU A 78 -1.55 10.40 -4.18
CA LEU A 78 -1.03 10.03 -5.49
C LEU A 78 0.22 9.14 -5.38
N GLN A 79 1.04 9.34 -4.35
CA GLN A 79 2.30 8.62 -4.21
C GLN A 79 2.11 7.09 -4.06
N PRO A 80 1.25 6.58 -3.13
CA PRO A 80 1.00 5.14 -3.03
C PRO A 80 0.37 4.55 -4.30
N LEU A 81 -0.47 5.30 -5.02
CA LEU A 81 -1.02 4.85 -6.28
C LEU A 81 0.07 4.66 -7.34
N LEU A 82 0.99 5.62 -7.45
CA LEU A 82 2.10 5.56 -8.41
C LEU A 82 3.14 4.49 -8.03
N MET A 83 3.41 4.31 -6.73
CA MET A 83 4.23 3.21 -6.23
C MET A 83 3.64 1.85 -6.64
N THR A 84 2.34 1.68 -6.39
CA THR A 84 1.64 0.45 -6.74
C THR A 84 1.65 0.19 -8.23
N ARG A 85 1.41 1.23 -9.04
CA ARG A 85 1.53 1.13 -10.49
C ARG A 85 2.94 0.73 -10.92
N ALA A 86 3.98 1.33 -10.34
CA ALA A 86 5.37 0.99 -10.67
C ALA A 86 5.70 -0.47 -10.34
N THR A 87 5.18 -1.00 -9.22
CA THR A 87 5.28 -2.42 -8.84
C THR A 87 4.55 -3.30 -9.85
N PHE A 88 3.30 -2.97 -10.15
CA PHE A 88 2.48 -3.71 -11.13
C PHE A 88 3.13 -3.75 -12.52
N ASP A 89 3.57 -2.60 -13.04
CA ASP A 89 4.19 -2.49 -14.36
C ASP A 89 5.47 -3.35 -14.43
N GLN A 90 6.27 -3.38 -13.35
CA GLN A 90 7.48 -4.21 -13.30
C GLN A 90 7.18 -5.71 -13.28
N GLN A 91 6.17 -6.14 -12.52
CA GLN A 91 5.72 -7.53 -12.50
C GLN A 91 5.19 -7.95 -13.89
N ALA A 92 4.36 -7.12 -14.52
CA ALA A 92 3.84 -7.37 -15.86
C ALA A 92 4.96 -7.48 -16.91
N ASN A 93 5.99 -6.65 -16.83
CA ASN A 93 7.14 -6.71 -17.72
C ASN A 93 8.00 -7.95 -17.50
N ASN A 94 8.10 -8.43 -16.26
CA ASN A 94 8.87 -9.62 -15.90
C ASN A 94 8.23 -10.91 -16.44
N LYS A 95 6.91 -11.00 -16.38
CA LYS A 95 6.13 -12.16 -16.84
C LYS A 95 4.89 -11.71 -17.63
N PRO A 96 5.05 -11.33 -18.89
CA PRO A 96 3.97 -10.72 -19.68
C PRO A 96 2.80 -11.65 -19.96
N ASP A 97 2.99 -12.95 -19.89
CA ASP A 97 1.95 -13.96 -20.13
C ASP A 97 1.23 -14.41 -18.85
N GLU A 98 1.65 -13.89 -17.70
CA GLU A 98 1.04 -14.22 -16.40
C GLU A 98 0.22 -13.07 -15.85
N ARG A 99 -0.78 -13.42 -15.03
CA ARG A 99 -1.60 -12.41 -14.35
C ARG A 99 -0.82 -11.82 -13.19
N VAL A 100 -0.65 -10.51 -13.18
CA VAL A 100 -0.05 -9.77 -12.07
C VAL A 100 -0.93 -9.85 -10.82
N TYR A 101 -0.30 -10.04 -9.68
CA TYR A 101 -0.93 -9.94 -8.37
C TYR A 101 -0.10 -9.05 -7.45
N THR A 102 -0.67 -7.93 -7.07
CA THR A 102 -0.04 -6.95 -6.17
C THR A 102 -0.97 -6.66 -5.01
N ILE A 103 -0.41 -6.53 -3.82
CA ILE A 103 -1.09 -6.07 -2.60
C ILE A 103 -0.49 -4.74 -2.19
N THR A 104 -1.32 -3.81 -1.73
CA THR A 104 -0.85 -2.52 -1.22
C THR A 104 -1.71 -2.02 -0.07
N ARG A 105 -1.12 -1.43 0.95
CA ARG A 105 -1.87 -0.91 2.10
C ARG A 105 -2.48 0.45 1.80
N GLY A 106 -1.68 1.42 1.41
CA GLY A 106 -2.15 2.76 1.08
C GLY A 106 -2.58 2.91 -0.38
N GLY A 107 -3.57 3.76 -0.60
CA GLY A 107 -3.97 4.19 -1.93
C GLY A 107 -5.40 4.73 -2.03
N PRO A 108 -5.63 5.66 -2.96
CA PRO A 108 -6.94 6.24 -3.23
C PRO A 108 -7.77 5.37 -4.19
N PRO A 109 -9.04 5.71 -4.44
CA PRO A 109 -9.80 5.18 -5.56
C PRO A 109 -9.01 5.30 -6.88
N GLY A 110 -9.00 4.21 -7.66
CA GLY A 110 -8.10 4.03 -8.81
C GLY A 110 -7.07 2.91 -8.58
N LEU A 111 -6.79 2.61 -7.31
CA LEU A 111 -5.88 1.54 -6.89
C LEU A 111 -6.32 0.16 -7.39
N GLN A 112 -7.62 -0.10 -7.43
CA GLN A 112 -8.21 -1.36 -7.87
C GLN A 112 -7.80 -1.81 -9.28
N ARG A 113 -7.21 -0.92 -10.06
CA ARG A 113 -6.66 -1.23 -11.39
C ARG A 113 -5.36 -2.04 -11.31
N TYR A 114 -4.66 -1.94 -10.19
CA TYR A 114 -3.29 -2.43 -10.04
C TYR A 114 -3.13 -3.43 -8.90
N ALA A 115 -3.95 -3.31 -7.85
CA ALA A 115 -3.72 -4.07 -6.64
C ALA A 115 -5.00 -4.37 -5.86
N GLN A 116 -4.90 -5.40 -5.04
CA GLN A 116 -5.72 -5.64 -3.88
C GLN A 116 -5.22 -4.79 -2.71
N THR A 117 -6.10 -4.47 -1.78
CA THR A 117 -5.73 -3.83 -0.51
C THR A 117 -6.24 -4.63 0.69
N TRP A 118 -5.88 -4.19 1.89
CA TRP A 118 -6.40 -4.75 3.15
C TRP A 118 -6.57 -3.65 4.19
N SER A 119 -7.12 -4.00 5.31
CA SER A 119 -7.45 -3.04 6.37
C SER A 119 -6.26 -2.58 7.23
N GLY A 120 -5.04 -3.04 6.91
CA GLY A 120 -3.84 -2.71 7.70
C GLY A 120 -3.81 -3.43 9.04
N ASP A 121 -3.09 -2.84 9.99
CA ASP A 121 -2.74 -3.43 11.29
C ASP A 121 -3.92 -3.40 12.27
N ASN A 122 -4.87 -4.30 12.05
CA ASN A 122 -6.09 -4.39 12.86
C ASN A 122 -5.82 -4.95 14.26
N SER A 123 -6.43 -4.37 15.27
CA SER A 123 -6.39 -4.93 16.62
C SER A 123 -7.24 -6.20 16.73
N THR A 124 -6.73 -7.18 17.48
CA THR A 124 -7.44 -8.42 17.80
C THR A 124 -8.62 -8.13 18.72
N SER A 125 -9.82 -7.98 18.17
CA SER A 125 -11.04 -7.73 18.95
C SER A 125 -12.31 -8.05 18.16
N TRP A 126 -13.39 -8.39 18.85
CA TRP A 126 -14.72 -8.54 18.29
C TRP A 126 -15.25 -7.25 17.63
N HIS A 127 -14.82 -6.10 18.13
CA HIS A 127 -15.16 -4.80 17.57
C HIS A 127 -14.55 -4.68 16.17
N THR A 128 -13.25 -4.93 16.05
CA THR A 128 -12.52 -4.86 14.77
C THR A 128 -13.08 -5.84 13.74
N MET A 129 -13.35 -7.08 14.13
CA MET A 129 -13.96 -8.06 13.23
C MET A 129 -15.28 -7.54 12.63
N ARG A 130 -16.15 -6.94 13.43
CA ARG A 130 -17.41 -6.34 12.95
C ARG A 130 -17.19 -5.09 12.12
N TRP A 131 -16.17 -4.28 12.48
CA TRP A 131 -15.82 -3.08 11.75
C TRP A 131 -15.29 -3.41 10.36
N ASN A 132 -14.46 -4.42 10.24
CA ASN A 132 -13.89 -4.87 8.97
C ASN A 132 -14.96 -5.21 7.93
N GLN A 133 -16.06 -5.86 8.34
CA GLN A 133 -17.18 -6.15 7.43
C GLN A 133 -17.79 -4.87 6.85
N ARG A 134 -18.01 -3.86 7.69
CA ARG A 134 -18.55 -2.56 7.28
C ARG A 134 -17.57 -1.82 6.37
N MET A 135 -16.28 -1.87 6.71
CA MET A 135 -15.23 -1.26 5.91
C MET A 135 -15.14 -1.89 4.52
N ALA A 136 -15.14 -3.22 4.41
CA ALA A 136 -15.12 -3.93 3.14
C ALA A 136 -16.31 -3.53 2.24
N LEU A 137 -17.52 -3.44 2.79
CA LEU A 137 -18.70 -2.99 2.07
C LEU A 137 -18.56 -1.55 1.58
N THR A 138 -18.07 -0.65 2.44
CA THR A 138 -17.85 0.76 2.09
C THR A 138 -16.78 0.92 1.02
N MET A 139 -15.69 0.18 1.13
CA MET A 139 -14.62 0.16 0.14
C MET A 139 -15.13 -0.36 -1.21
N SER A 140 -15.94 -1.42 -1.22
CA SER A 140 -16.55 -1.95 -2.44
C SER A 140 -17.43 -0.92 -3.14
N LEU A 141 -18.23 -0.15 -2.39
CA LEU A 141 -19.04 0.95 -2.94
C LEU A 141 -18.19 2.09 -3.50
N SER A 142 -16.96 2.22 -3.01
CA SER A 142 -15.96 3.20 -3.51
C SER A 142 -15.11 2.66 -4.68
N GLY A 143 -15.42 1.46 -5.17
CA GLY A 143 -14.70 0.81 -6.25
C GLY A 143 -13.48 -0.02 -5.82
N LEU A 144 -13.16 -0.06 -4.52
CA LEU A 144 -12.10 -0.89 -3.96
C LEU A 144 -12.67 -2.23 -3.50
N PHE A 145 -13.14 -3.03 -4.47
CA PHE A 145 -13.89 -4.25 -4.22
C PHE A 145 -13.01 -5.48 -3.94
N ASN A 146 -11.72 -5.42 -4.26
CA ASN A 146 -10.77 -6.49 -3.94
C ASN A 146 -10.00 -6.09 -2.67
N THR A 147 -10.54 -6.49 -1.53
CA THR A 147 -10.01 -6.12 -0.21
C THR A 147 -10.05 -7.30 0.74
N GLY A 148 -9.20 -7.29 1.73
CA GLY A 148 -9.12 -8.32 2.75
C GLY A 148 -8.83 -7.75 4.14
N HIS A 149 -8.65 -8.64 5.09
CA HIS A 149 -8.36 -8.30 6.47
C HIS A 149 -7.43 -9.33 7.08
N ASP A 150 -6.64 -8.94 8.05
CA ASP A 150 -5.86 -9.86 8.87
C ASP A 150 -6.79 -10.66 9.76
N ILE A 151 -7.00 -11.93 9.41
CA ILE A 151 -7.93 -12.82 10.12
C ILE A 151 -7.36 -13.17 11.48
N GLY A 152 -8.09 -12.81 12.53
CA GLY A 152 -7.66 -12.99 13.90
C GLY A 152 -7.03 -11.73 14.51
N GLY A 153 -6.81 -10.70 13.69
CA GLY A 153 -6.16 -9.45 14.07
C GLY A 153 -4.64 -9.48 13.87
N PHE A 154 -4.05 -8.31 13.74
CA PHE A 154 -2.61 -8.12 13.60
C PHE A 154 -1.96 -7.71 14.93
N ASP A 155 -2.58 -6.78 15.65
CA ASP A 155 -2.04 -6.21 16.88
C ASP A 155 -2.86 -6.63 18.11
N GLY A 156 -2.18 -6.81 19.24
CA GLY A 156 -2.77 -7.20 20.52
C GLY A 156 -2.61 -8.69 20.83
N PRO A 157 -3.41 -9.22 21.76
CA PRO A 157 -3.31 -10.63 22.16
C PRO A 157 -3.73 -11.56 21.03
N ALA A 158 -3.16 -12.76 20.99
CA ALA A 158 -3.62 -13.79 20.06
C ALA A 158 -5.12 -14.05 20.23
N PRO A 159 -5.88 -14.24 19.13
CA PRO A 159 -7.30 -14.55 19.23
C PRO A 159 -7.52 -15.91 19.90
N ASP A 160 -8.58 -16.03 20.66
CA ASP A 160 -9.04 -17.34 21.12
C ASP A 160 -9.64 -18.15 19.94
N ALA A 161 -9.91 -19.42 20.17
CA ALA A 161 -10.41 -20.32 19.14
C ALA A 161 -11.78 -19.85 18.56
N GLU A 162 -12.66 -19.32 19.39
CA GLU A 162 -13.96 -18.86 18.93
C GLU A 162 -13.80 -17.62 18.02
N MET A 163 -13.01 -16.65 18.44
CA MET A 163 -12.75 -15.43 17.65
C MET A 163 -12.13 -15.77 16.31
N LEU A 164 -11.12 -16.64 16.27
CA LEU A 164 -10.47 -17.05 15.03
C LEU A 164 -11.46 -17.74 14.08
N ILE A 165 -12.27 -18.66 14.58
CA ILE A 165 -13.30 -19.36 13.80
C ILE A 165 -14.32 -18.35 13.24
N ARG A 166 -14.85 -17.45 14.08
CA ARG A 166 -15.84 -16.47 13.64
C ARG A 166 -15.27 -15.46 12.66
N TRP A 167 -14.03 -15.02 12.86
CA TRP A 167 -13.39 -14.11 11.94
C TRP A 167 -13.15 -14.77 10.58
N THR A 168 -12.68 -16.02 10.58
CA THR A 168 -12.53 -16.81 9.35
C THR A 168 -13.87 -16.97 8.61
N GLN A 169 -14.94 -17.31 9.33
CA GLN A 169 -16.30 -17.43 8.76
C GLN A 169 -16.79 -16.09 8.19
N ALA A 170 -16.50 -14.99 8.85
CA ALA A 170 -16.90 -13.65 8.39
C ALA A 170 -16.12 -13.21 7.15
N CYS A 171 -14.84 -13.58 7.05
CA CYS A 171 -13.95 -13.10 5.98
C CYS A 171 -13.84 -14.05 4.79
N CYS A 172 -14.26 -15.31 4.89
CA CYS A 172 -14.18 -16.25 3.76
C CYS A 172 -15.05 -15.85 2.54
N LEU A 173 -15.94 -14.89 2.70
CA LEU A 173 -16.78 -14.32 1.63
C LEU A 173 -16.43 -12.87 1.29
N VAL A 174 -15.37 -12.33 1.89
CA VAL A 174 -14.81 -11.03 1.49
C VAL A 174 -13.95 -11.26 0.25
N PRO A 175 -14.10 -10.43 -0.80
CA PRO A 175 -13.42 -10.61 -2.07
C PRO A 175 -11.91 -10.46 -1.96
#